data_9fc820439dccebf8fc65f41cfb98d0e8
#
_entry.id   9fc820439dccebf8fc65f41cfb98d0e8
#
_cell.length_a   1.000
_cell.length_b   1.000
_cell.length_c   1.000
_cell.angle_alpha   90.00
_cell.angle_beta   90.00
_cell.angle_gamma   90.00
#
_symmetry.space_group_name_H-M   'P 1'
#
loop_
_entity.id
_entity.type
_entity.pdbx_description
1 polymer ?
#
loop_
_entity_poly.entity_id
_entity_poly.type
_entity_poly.pdbx_seq_one_letter_code
_entity_poly.pdbx_strand_id
1 'polypeptide(L)'
;MVDTRIADDGASIRRRRECTSCKKRFTTLETSSFQVVKRSGVIEPFSRNKVVAGVRKACQGRPVSDDELALLAQQVEEHLRTSGVSSVSSDEVGKAILPFLQDLDEIAYLRFASVYHAFNSLDDFADAIDSLRERSQAKKATKTA
;
A
#
# COMPACT_ATOMS: atom_id res chain seq x y z
N MET A 1 -31.94 -8.27 9.99
CA MET A 1 -31.02 -7.11 10.20
C MET A 1 -31.70 -6.14 11.16
N VAL A 2 -31.07 -5.85 12.28
CA VAL A 2 -31.64 -5.03 13.35
C VAL A 2 -31.20 -3.56 13.26
N ASP A 3 -29.91 -3.34 12.91
CA ASP A 3 -29.36 -2.00 12.86
C ASP A 3 -28.17 -1.95 11.89
N THR A 4 -27.98 -0.79 11.26
CA THR A 4 -26.85 -0.54 10.35
C THR A 4 -26.23 0.81 10.70
N ARG A 5 -24.94 0.83 10.94
CA ARG A 5 -24.19 2.05 11.23
C ARG A 5 -22.92 2.12 10.41
N ILE A 6 -22.57 3.33 9.98
CA ILE A 6 -21.32 3.59 9.29
C ILE A 6 -20.23 3.78 10.35
N ALA A 7 -19.09 3.09 10.18
CA ALA A 7 -17.92 3.20 11.04
C ALA A 7 -16.68 3.57 10.22
N ASP A 8 -15.62 4.00 10.88
CA ASP A 8 -14.33 4.34 10.26
C ASP A 8 -14.45 5.33 9.08
N ASP A 9 -15.15 6.45 9.31
CA ASP A 9 -15.36 7.53 8.33
C ASP A 9 -15.94 7.06 6.98
N GLY A 10 -16.79 6.04 7.03
CA GLY A 10 -17.42 5.48 5.83
C GLY A 10 -16.65 4.33 5.19
N ALA A 11 -15.46 3.97 5.73
CA ALA A 11 -14.66 2.87 5.19
C ALA A 11 -15.24 1.50 5.53
N SER A 12 -16.04 1.39 6.58
CA SER A 12 -16.67 0.14 6.98
C SER A 12 -18.12 0.36 7.41
N ILE A 13 -18.91 -0.69 7.28
CA ILE A 13 -20.32 -0.71 7.69
C ILE A 13 -20.49 -1.77 8.76
N ARG A 14 -20.95 -1.35 9.96
CA ARG A 14 -21.29 -2.27 11.04
C ARG A 14 -22.76 -2.60 10.95
N ARG A 15 -23.07 -3.88 10.81
CA ARG A 15 -24.46 -4.37 10.75
C ARG A 15 -24.75 -5.25 11.94
N ARG A 16 -25.82 -4.94 12.66
CA ARG A 16 -26.32 -5.77 13.75
C ARG A 16 -27.40 -6.68 13.19
N ARG A 17 -27.22 -7.98 13.37
CA ARG A 17 -28.10 -9.00 12.82
C ARG A 17 -28.69 -9.85 13.93
N GLU A 18 -29.89 -10.38 13.69
CA GLU A 18 -30.55 -11.32 14.59
C GLU A 18 -30.86 -12.61 13.83
N CYS A 19 -30.50 -13.74 14.43
CA CYS A 19 -30.84 -15.04 13.85
C CYS A 19 -32.31 -15.34 14.10
N THR A 20 -33.07 -15.66 13.04
CA THR A 20 -34.50 -15.93 13.12
C THR A 20 -34.84 -17.24 13.82
N SER A 21 -33.89 -18.21 13.84
CA SER A 21 -34.11 -19.52 14.48
C SER A 21 -33.73 -19.56 15.95
N CYS A 22 -32.62 -18.94 16.35
CA CYS A 22 -32.13 -18.96 17.73
C CYS A 22 -32.23 -17.63 18.45
N LYS A 23 -32.63 -16.55 17.75
CA LYS A 23 -32.77 -15.18 18.25
C LYS A 23 -31.49 -14.60 18.83
N LYS A 24 -30.33 -15.16 18.52
CA LYS A 24 -29.03 -14.60 18.88
C LYS A 24 -28.73 -13.39 18.02
N ARG A 25 -28.24 -12.32 18.64
CA ARG A 25 -27.80 -11.12 17.95
C ARG A 25 -26.29 -11.17 17.73
N PHE A 26 -25.84 -10.77 16.55
CA PHE A 26 -24.42 -10.68 16.24
C PHE A 26 -24.16 -9.46 15.36
N THR A 27 -22.92 -8.99 15.40
CA THR A 27 -22.48 -7.83 14.62
C THR A 27 -21.57 -8.30 13.49
N THR A 28 -21.87 -7.86 12.27
CA THR A 28 -20.99 -8.05 11.11
C THR A 28 -20.37 -6.71 10.72
N LEU A 29 -19.09 -6.75 10.34
CA LEU A 29 -18.37 -5.58 9.85
C LEU A 29 -18.08 -5.77 8.37
N GLU A 30 -18.66 -4.91 7.56
CA GLU A 30 -18.38 -4.88 6.12
C GLU A 30 -17.43 -3.71 5.84
N THR A 31 -16.23 -4.03 5.38
CA THR A 31 -15.25 -3.01 4.97
C THR A 31 -15.33 -2.83 3.47
N SER A 32 -15.51 -1.60 3.01
CA SER A 32 -15.47 -1.32 1.58
C SER A 32 -14.02 -1.44 1.12
N SER A 33 -13.68 -2.53 0.44
CA SER A 33 -12.37 -2.74 -0.17
C SER A 33 -12.44 -2.47 -1.65
N PHE A 34 -11.44 -1.77 -2.19
CA PHE A 34 -11.27 -1.69 -3.62
C PHE A 34 -10.58 -2.95 -4.14
N GLN A 35 -10.74 -3.19 -5.44
CA GLN A 35 -10.22 -4.41 -6.08
C GLN A 35 -8.93 -4.13 -6.83
N VAL A 36 -8.09 -5.16 -6.93
CA VAL A 36 -6.85 -5.12 -7.70
C VAL A 36 -7.01 -6.05 -8.91
N VAL A 37 -6.71 -5.52 -10.09
CA VAL A 37 -6.71 -6.27 -11.34
C VAL A 37 -5.28 -6.68 -11.65
N LYS A 38 -5.00 -7.98 -11.66
CA LYS A 38 -3.69 -8.53 -12.01
C LYS A 38 -3.45 -8.49 -13.51
N ARG A 39 -2.19 -8.60 -13.92
CA ARG A 39 -1.80 -8.67 -15.34
C ARG A 39 -2.50 -9.81 -16.08
N SER A 40 -2.81 -10.90 -15.39
CA SER A 40 -3.56 -12.04 -15.94
C SER A 40 -5.05 -11.76 -16.16
N GLY A 41 -5.55 -10.61 -15.68
CA GLY A 41 -6.97 -10.26 -15.71
C GLY A 41 -7.76 -10.74 -14.50
N VAL A 42 -7.11 -11.47 -13.58
CA VAL A 42 -7.74 -11.91 -12.33
C VAL A 42 -7.99 -10.72 -11.43
N ILE A 43 -9.20 -10.62 -10.89
CA ILE A 43 -9.60 -9.57 -9.97
C ILE A 43 -9.60 -10.15 -8.56
N GLU A 44 -8.93 -9.44 -7.63
CA GLU A 44 -8.90 -9.83 -6.23
C GLU A 44 -9.03 -8.58 -5.33
N PRO A 45 -9.50 -8.74 -4.08
CA PRO A 45 -9.55 -7.61 -3.15
C PRO A 45 -8.14 -7.15 -2.80
N PHE A 46 -7.98 -5.85 -2.54
CA PHE A 46 -6.71 -5.30 -2.07
C PHE A 46 -6.32 -5.96 -0.74
N SER A 47 -5.04 -6.32 -0.62
CA SER A 47 -4.51 -6.97 0.58
C SER A 47 -3.26 -6.23 1.08
N ARG A 48 -3.32 -5.70 2.29
CA ARG A 48 -2.16 -5.10 2.96
C ARG A 48 -1.04 -6.12 3.13
N ASN A 49 -1.40 -7.38 3.41
CA ASN A 49 -0.41 -8.45 3.60
C ASN A 49 0.40 -8.71 2.33
N LYS A 50 -0.21 -8.62 1.16
CA LYS A 50 0.51 -8.77 -0.12
C LYS A 50 1.48 -7.61 -0.36
N VAL A 51 1.09 -6.39 -0.01
CA VAL A 51 1.96 -5.22 -0.08
C VAL A 51 3.16 -5.42 0.85
N VAL A 52 2.91 -5.81 2.10
CA VAL A 52 3.98 -6.07 3.08
C VAL A 52 4.92 -7.15 2.58
N ALA A 53 4.40 -8.26 2.06
CA ALA A 53 5.23 -9.36 1.55
C ALA A 53 6.13 -8.92 0.38
N GLY A 54 5.59 -8.15 -0.55
CA GLY A 54 6.35 -7.63 -1.70
C GLY A 54 7.44 -6.64 -1.29
N VAL A 55 7.11 -5.71 -0.41
CA VAL A 55 8.06 -4.70 0.08
C VAL A 55 9.13 -5.34 0.99
N ARG A 56 8.75 -6.34 1.80
CA ARG A 56 9.70 -7.05 2.66
C ARG A 56 10.85 -7.67 1.88
N LYS A 57 10.58 -8.22 0.70
CA LYS A 57 11.63 -8.76 -0.18
C LYS A 57 12.63 -7.69 -0.58
N ALA A 58 12.16 -6.49 -0.90
CA ALA A 58 13.04 -5.36 -1.24
C ALA A 58 13.80 -4.84 -0.04
N CYS A 59 13.26 -4.99 1.17
CA CYS A 59 13.88 -4.54 2.42
C CYS A 59 14.80 -5.57 3.05
N GLN A 60 15.04 -6.70 2.41
CA GLN A 60 15.89 -7.76 2.94
C GLN A 60 17.31 -7.25 3.24
N GLY A 61 17.75 -7.45 4.49
CA GLY A 61 19.05 -6.93 4.94
C GLY A 61 19.04 -5.45 5.33
N ARG A 62 17.90 -4.79 5.30
CA ARG A 62 17.78 -3.38 5.68
C ARG A 62 17.15 -3.23 7.06
N PRO A 63 17.47 -2.14 7.81
CA PRO A 63 16.92 -1.91 9.16
C PRO A 63 15.49 -1.38 9.09
N VAL A 64 14.58 -2.19 8.56
CA VAL A 64 13.14 -1.85 8.44
C VAL A 64 12.35 -2.85 9.26
N SER A 65 11.56 -2.36 10.19
CA SER A 65 10.74 -3.18 11.09
C SER A 65 9.42 -3.60 10.42
N ASP A 66 8.80 -4.64 10.97
CA ASP A 66 7.48 -5.08 10.52
C ASP A 66 6.41 -4.00 10.74
N ASP A 67 6.53 -3.21 11.82
CA ASP A 67 5.62 -2.10 12.10
C ASP A 67 5.72 -1.00 11.03
N GLU A 68 6.93 -0.71 10.57
CA GLU A 68 7.15 0.25 9.47
C GLU A 68 6.54 -0.26 8.16
N LEU A 69 6.65 -1.55 7.88
CA LEU A 69 6.04 -2.16 6.70
C LEU A 69 4.51 -2.13 6.79
N ALA A 70 3.94 -2.40 7.96
CA ALA A 70 2.50 -2.34 8.17
C ALA A 70 1.96 -0.91 7.99
N LEU A 71 2.68 0.08 8.48
CA LEU A 71 2.34 1.50 8.30
C LEU A 71 2.40 1.90 6.82
N LEU A 72 3.43 1.47 6.11
CA LEU A 72 3.56 1.72 4.68
C LEU A 72 2.37 1.14 3.91
N ALA A 73 1.98 -0.09 4.22
CA ALA A 73 0.84 -0.74 3.56
C ALA A 73 -0.47 0.02 3.82
N GLN A 74 -0.65 0.52 5.03
CA GLN A 74 -1.79 1.37 5.39
C GLN A 74 -1.79 2.67 4.60
N GLN A 75 -0.65 3.33 4.50
CA GLN A 75 -0.51 4.58 3.75
C GLN A 75 -0.81 4.40 2.27
N VAL A 76 -0.34 3.30 1.68
CA VAL A 76 -0.62 2.95 0.28
C VAL A 76 -2.12 2.73 0.07
N GLU A 77 -2.77 1.98 0.96
CA GLU A 77 -4.21 1.72 0.88
C GLU A 77 -5.01 3.03 0.94
N GLU A 78 -4.69 3.90 1.88
CA GLU A 78 -5.35 5.20 2.02
C GLU A 78 -5.16 6.07 0.79
N HIS A 79 -3.95 6.10 0.25
CA HIS A 79 -3.63 6.86 -0.96
C HIS A 79 -4.47 6.39 -2.15
N LEU A 80 -4.58 5.07 -2.33
CA LEU A 80 -5.38 4.49 -3.42
C LEU A 80 -6.87 4.72 -3.23
N ARG A 81 -7.36 4.68 -1.99
CA ARG A 81 -8.77 4.99 -1.69
C ARG A 81 -9.13 6.43 -1.99
N THR A 82 -8.25 7.38 -1.67
CA THR A 82 -8.50 8.81 -1.91
C THR A 82 -8.56 9.16 -3.40
N SER A 83 -8.04 8.29 -4.27
CA SER A 83 -8.17 8.47 -5.72
C SER A 83 -9.59 8.25 -6.24
N GLY A 84 -10.49 7.68 -5.41
CA GLY A 84 -11.90 7.51 -5.72
C GLY A 84 -12.23 6.39 -6.71
N VAL A 85 -11.27 5.57 -7.10
CA VAL A 85 -11.47 4.45 -8.03
C VAL A 85 -11.87 3.18 -7.27
N SER A 86 -12.78 2.41 -7.86
CA SER A 86 -13.25 1.14 -7.29
C SER A 86 -12.29 -0.02 -7.57
N SER A 87 -11.42 0.13 -8.57
CA SER A 87 -10.41 -0.88 -8.91
C SER A 87 -9.14 -0.21 -9.41
N VAL A 88 -8.01 -0.85 -9.13
CA VAL A 88 -6.68 -0.40 -9.56
C VAL A 88 -5.94 -1.59 -10.15
N SER A 89 -5.01 -1.33 -11.08
CA SER A 89 -4.14 -2.39 -11.59
C SER A 89 -3.03 -2.69 -10.58
N SER A 90 -2.44 -3.88 -10.67
CA SER A 90 -1.28 -4.24 -9.84
C SER A 90 -0.09 -3.31 -10.08
N ASP A 91 0.06 -2.80 -11.31
CA ASP A 91 1.11 -1.81 -11.63
C ASP A 91 0.87 -0.48 -10.93
N GLU A 92 -0.38 -0.04 -10.81
CA GLU A 92 -0.74 1.17 -10.08
C GLU A 92 -0.46 1.03 -8.59
N VAL A 93 -0.70 -0.15 -8.02
CA VAL A 93 -0.34 -0.44 -6.62
C VAL A 93 1.18 -0.34 -6.44
N GLY A 94 1.96 -0.93 -7.34
CA GLY A 94 3.42 -0.84 -7.31
C GLY A 94 3.91 0.60 -7.38
N LYS A 95 3.36 1.40 -8.28
CA LYS A 95 3.70 2.82 -8.40
C LYS A 95 3.33 3.63 -7.15
N ALA A 96 2.20 3.30 -6.52
CA ALA A 96 1.77 3.96 -5.29
C ALA A 96 2.71 3.65 -4.10
N ILE A 97 3.34 2.48 -4.09
CA ILE A 97 4.29 2.07 -3.06
C ILE A 97 5.58 2.91 -3.12
N LEU A 98 6.02 3.27 -4.33
CA LEU A 98 7.34 3.87 -4.55
C LEU A 98 7.62 5.13 -3.71
N PRO A 99 6.75 6.15 -3.66
CA PRO A 99 7.03 7.34 -2.86
C PRO A 99 7.18 7.05 -1.37
N PHE A 100 6.35 6.17 -0.83
CA PHE A 100 6.39 5.80 0.59
C PHE A 100 7.63 4.98 0.91
N LEU A 101 8.02 4.08 0.02
CA LEU A 101 9.22 3.26 0.18
C LEU A 101 10.49 4.10 0.07
N GLN A 102 10.50 5.09 -0.81
CA GLN A 102 11.62 6.02 -0.95
C GLN A 102 11.90 6.79 0.34
N ASP A 103 10.86 7.19 1.06
CA ASP A 103 10.98 7.88 2.35
C ASP A 103 11.44 6.92 3.45
N LEU A 104 11.11 5.65 3.34
CA LEU A 104 11.44 4.64 4.34
C LEU A 104 12.89 4.16 4.22
N ASP A 105 13.30 3.74 3.03
CA ASP A 105 14.65 3.22 2.75
C ASP A 105 14.98 3.35 1.26
N GLU A 106 16.02 4.10 0.94
CA GLU A 106 16.42 4.39 -0.43
C GLU A 106 16.91 3.15 -1.20
N ILE A 107 17.59 2.24 -0.52
CA ILE A 107 18.10 1.01 -1.14
C ILE A 107 16.94 0.07 -1.46
N ALA A 108 16.00 -0.09 -0.54
CA ALA A 108 14.78 -0.87 -0.76
C ALA A 108 13.95 -0.28 -1.90
N TYR A 109 13.84 1.04 -1.97
CA TYR A 109 13.21 1.75 -3.07
C TYR A 109 13.85 1.40 -4.42
N LEU A 110 15.18 1.45 -4.49
CA LEU A 110 15.91 1.16 -5.73
C LEU A 110 15.66 -0.28 -6.20
N ARG A 111 15.71 -1.23 -5.28
CA ARG A 111 15.42 -2.64 -5.58
C ARG A 111 14.00 -2.85 -6.09
N PHE A 112 13.03 -2.22 -5.45
CA PHE A 112 11.62 -2.33 -5.82
C PHE A 112 11.35 -1.64 -7.16
N ALA A 113 11.89 -0.45 -7.35
CA ALA A 113 11.74 0.32 -8.58
C ALA A 113 12.33 -0.40 -9.79
N SER A 114 13.43 -1.13 -9.61
CA SER A 114 14.06 -1.88 -10.69
C SER A 114 13.13 -2.93 -11.32
N VAL A 115 12.17 -3.44 -10.56
CA VAL A 115 11.18 -4.39 -11.05
C VAL A 115 10.02 -3.66 -11.74
N TYR A 116 9.51 -2.59 -11.14
CA TYR A 116 8.30 -1.91 -11.62
C TYR A 116 8.57 -0.90 -12.75
N HIS A 117 9.73 -0.26 -12.75
CA HIS A 117 10.13 0.65 -13.83
C HIS A 117 10.86 -0.07 -14.97
N ALA A 118 11.04 -1.38 -14.87
CA ALA A 118 11.69 -2.21 -15.89
C ALA A 118 13.04 -1.62 -16.33
N PHE A 119 13.97 -1.46 -15.39
CA PHE A 119 15.33 -0.99 -15.71
C PHE A 119 15.99 -1.96 -16.67
N ASN A 120 16.35 -1.46 -17.85
CA ASN A 120 16.91 -2.27 -18.93
C ASN A 120 18.41 -2.10 -19.11
N SER A 121 19.01 -1.08 -18.47
CA SER A 121 20.42 -0.74 -18.62
C SER A 121 21.03 -0.25 -17.31
N LEU A 122 22.34 -0.22 -17.26
CA LEU A 122 23.06 0.37 -16.12
C LEU A 122 22.78 1.88 -16.00
N ASP A 123 22.53 2.55 -17.13
CA ASP A 123 22.20 3.96 -17.14
C ASP A 123 20.87 4.25 -16.42
N ASP A 124 19.89 3.36 -16.54
CA ASP A 124 18.62 3.48 -15.81
C ASP A 124 18.85 3.43 -14.30
N PHE A 125 19.72 2.54 -13.82
CA PHE A 125 20.11 2.47 -12.42
C PHE A 125 20.88 3.73 -11.98
N ALA A 126 21.80 4.19 -12.81
CA ALA A 126 22.60 5.39 -12.52
C ALA A 126 21.70 6.62 -12.38
N ASP A 127 20.74 6.80 -13.27
CA ASP A 127 19.79 7.91 -13.21
C ASP A 127 18.93 7.86 -11.94
N ALA A 128 18.47 6.68 -11.55
CA ALA A 128 17.71 6.49 -10.33
C ALA A 128 18.55 6.82 -9.08
N ILE A 129 19.81 6.40 -9.06
CA ILE A 129 20.74 6.68 -7.96
C ILE A 129 20.99 8.18 -7.85
N ASP A 130 21.24 8.85 -8.97
CA ASP A 130 21.48 10.29 -9.00
C ASP A 130 20.26 11.07 -8.48
N SER A 131 19.05 10.68 -8.87
CA SER A 131 17.82 11.28 -8.37
C SER A 131 17.68 11.12 -6.86
N LEU A 132 18.04 9.96 -6.32
CA LEU A 132 18.01 9.71 -4.88
C LEU A 132 19.04 10.56 -4.13
N ARG A 133 20.23 10.71 -4.69
CA ARG A 133 21.30 11.55 -4.10
C ARG A 133 20.90 13.03 -4.05
N GLU A 134 20.31 13.54 -5.12
CA GLU A 134 19.82 14.92 -5.17
C GLU A 134 18.75 15.17 -4.12
N ARG A 135 17.80 14.23 -3.99
CA ARG A 135 16.74 14.31 -2.98
C ARG A 135 17.30 14.26 -1.55
N SER A 136 18.29 13.40 -1.31
CA SER A 136 18.97 13.29 -0.02
C SER A 136 19.69 14.58 0.35
N GLN A 137 20.38 15.20 -0.60
CA GLN A 137 21.04 16.50 -0.41
C GLN A 137 20.03 17.62 -0.12
N ALA A 138 18.92 17.66 -0.84
CA ALA A 138 17.87 18.64 -0.61
C ALA A 138 17.26 18.51 0.80
N LYS A 139 17.05 17.28 1.29
CA LYS A 139 16.58 17.03 2.65
C LYS A 139 17.59 17.49 3.72
N LYS A 140 18.89 17.27 3.48
CA LYS A 140 19.95 17.72 4.39
C LYS A 140 20.02 19.25 4.45
N ALA A 141 19.90 19.90 3.30
CA ALA A 141 19.90 21.37 3.23
C ALA A 141 18.69 21.95 3.98
N THR A 142 17.53 21.30 3.95
CA THR A 142 16.33 21.76 4.65
C THR A 142 16.45 21.57 6.17
N LYS A 143 17.19 20.56 6.64
CA LYS A 143 17.39 20.29 8.07
C LYS A 143 18.43 21.18 8.73
N THR A 144 19.34 21.78 7.94
CA THR A 144 20.42 22.62 8.46
C THR A 144 20.10 24.12 8.44
N ALA A 145 18.93 24.47 7.95
CA ALA A 145 18.48 25.87 7.88
C ALA A 145 17.79 26.34 9.16
#